data_e32c64731bd616601d3c4dfea9c3c747
#
_entry.id   e32c64731bd616601d3c4dfea9c3c747
#
_cell.length_a   1.000
_cell.length_b   1.000
_cell.length_c   1.000
_cell.angle_alpha   90.00
_cell.angle_beta   90.00
_cell.angle_gamma   90.00
#
_symmetry.space_group_name_H-M   'P 1'
#
loop_
_entity.id
_entity.type
_entity.pdbx_description
1 polymer ?
#
loop_
_entity_poly.entity_id
_entity_poly.type
_entity_poly.pdbx_seq_one_letter_code
_entity_poly.pdbx_strand_id
1 'polypeptide(L)'
;MNYYIDFDNTLYNTPLLKDAMLDAISSEIASEKKLDNTEILKQCSLMFNRENIYDIYELAKYFSNKYNANSDVVIDKLNNVILDGKKFLFDYTINFLNKLKQKSHKLYMLTYCKESLQFQSLKISGSKIANMFDSLFITSKPKYELDIDYTNGIFIDDNPKDLIGLYNKNPKDLIRIRRPENKYSVKEIENIKIKEFKNLSEFN
;
A
#
# COMPACT_ATOMS: atom_id res chain seq x y z
N MET A 1 -2.41 1.48 24.81
CA MET A 1 -2.08 0.26 24.03
C MET A 1 -1.35 0.68 22.78
N ASN A 2 -0.48 -0.20 22.25
CA ASN A 2 0.27 0.04 21.02
C ASN A 2 -0.41 -0.65 19.84
N TYR A 3 -0.74 0.11 18.82
CA TYR A 3 -1.28 -0.42 17.56
C TYR A 3 -0.23 -0.30 16.45
N TYR A 4 0.13 -1.40 15.85
CA TYR A 4 1.00 -1.50 14.69
C TYR A 4 0.12 -1.80 13.47
N ILE A 5 0.01 -0.85 12.56
CA ILE A 5 -0.98 -0.89 11.49
C ILE A 5 -0.25 -0.88 10.15
N ASP A 6 -0.53 -1.88 9.33
CA ASP A 6 -0.03 -1.91 7.96
C ASP A 6 -0.65 -0.81 7.10
N PHE A 7 0.04 -0.43 6.03
CA PHE A 7 -0.40 0.63 5.14
C PHE A 7 -1.11 0.11 3.89
N ASP A 8 -0.42 -0.70 3.09
CA ASP A 8 -0.91 -1.17 1.79
C ASP A 8 -2.06 -2.17 1.95
N ASN A 9 -3.17 -1.93 1.26
CA ASN A 9 -4.41 -2.73 1.36
C ASN A 9 -5.04 -2.82 2.77
N THR A 10 -4.47 -2.17 3.76
CA THR A 10 -5.03 -2.05 5.12
C THR A 10 -5.65 -0.67 5.33
N LEU A 11 -4.89 0.39 5.16
CA LEU A 11 -5.33 1.79 5.24
C LEU A 11 -5.49 2.44 3.87
N TYR A 12 -4.81 1.91 2.86
CA TYR A 12 -4.59 2.50 1.56
C TYR A 12 -4.92 1.51 0.45
N ASN A 13 -5.72 1.94 -0.52
CA ASN A 13 -6.14 1.14 -1.68
C ASN A 13 -5.04 1.12 -2.75
N THR A 14 -4.05 0.24 -2.55
CA THR A 14 -2.91 0.08 -3.45
C THR A 14 -3.32 -0.32 -4.88
N PRO A 15 -4.30 -1.21 -5.12
CA PRO A 15 -4.81 -1.46 -6.46
C PRO A 15 -5.31 -0.21 -7.16
N LEU A 16 -6.11 0.63 -6.49
CA LEU A 16 -6.64 1.86 -7.09
C LEU A 16 -5.53 2.87 -7.43
N LEU A 17 -4.50 3.02 -6.55
CA LEU A 17 -3.31 3.80 -6.89
C LEU A 17 -2.62 3.24 -8.13
N LYS A 18 -2.43 1.91 -8.19
CA LYS A 18 -1.78 1.25 -9.32
C LYS A 18 -2.50 1.58 -10.63
N ASP A 19 -3.80 1.45 -10.67
CA ASP A 19 -4.59 1.75 -11.87
C ASP A 19 -4.44 3.21 -12.29
N ALA A 20 -4.48 4.14 -11.33
CA ALA A 20 -4.26 5.57 -11.59
C ALA A 20 -2.83 5.88 -12.09
N MET A 21 -1.81 5.16 -11.62
CA MET A 21 -0.44 5.31 -12.10
C MET A 21 -0.28 4.81 -13.55
N LEU A 22 -0.88 3.67 -13.88
CA LEU A 22 -0.86 3.12 -15.24
C LEU A 22 -1.60 4.04 -16.22
N ASP A 23 -2.73 4.60 -15.79
CA ASP A 23 -3.48 5.59 -16.57
C ASP A 23 -2.66 6.88 -16.77
N ALA A 24 -1.96 7.35 -15.75
CA ALA A 24 -1.10 8.53 -15.86
C ALA A 24 0.02 8.35 -16.90
N ILE A 25 0.67 7.19 -16.92
CA ILE A 25 1.70 6.86 -17.91
C ILE A 25 1.10 6.83 -19.31
N SER A 26 0.02 6.07 -19.48
CA SER A 26 -0.56 5.84 -20.80
C SER A 26 -1.22 7.10 -21.37
N SER A 27 -1.94 7.87 -20.55
CA SER A 27 -2.63 9.09 -20.97
C SER A 27 -1.65 10.20 -21.37
N GLU A 28 -0.53 10.33 -20.66
CA GLU A 28 0.49 11.34 -20.99
C GLU A 28 1.16 11.01 -22.32
N ILE A 29 1.57 9.76 -22.51
CA ILE A 29 2.16 9.29 -23.77
C ILE A 29 1.17 9.44 -24.94
N ALA A 30 -0.08 9.05 -24.73
CA ALA A 30 -1.13 9.16 -25.74
C ALA A 30 -1.38 10.62 -26.15
N SER A 31 -1.43 11.52 -25.15
CA SER A 31 -1.61 12.96 -25.39
C SER A 31 -0.46 13.56 -26.18
N GLU A 32 0.79 13.29 -25.79
CA GLU A 32 1.99 13.80 -26.47
C GLU A 32 2.09 13.31 -27.92
N LYS A 33 1.77 12.02 -28.14
CA LYS A 33 1.95 11.37 -29.45
C LYS A 33 0.69 11.31 -30.31
N LYS A 34 -0.46 11.81 -29.81
CA LYS A 34 -1.77 11.73 -30.46
C LYS A 34 -2.17 10.29 -30.81
N LEU A 35 -1.93 9.37 -29.87
CA LEU A 35 -2.23 7.95 -29.98
C LEU A 35 -3.48 7.56 -29.18
N ASP A 36 -3.96 6.33 -29.42
CA ASP A 36 -5.05 5.77 -28.59
C ASP A 36 -4.52 5.35 -27.22
N ASN A 37 -5.07 5.98 -26.17
CA ASN A 37 -4.74 5.67 -24.77
C ASN A 37 -5.08 4.22 -24.41
N THR A 38 -6.15 3.66 -24.95
CA THR A 38 -6.64 2.32 -24.59
C THR A 38 -5.61 1.24 -24.87
N GLU A 39 -4.97 1.30 -26.05
CA GLU A 39 -3.95 0.33 -26.42
C GLU A 39 -2.68 0.47 -25.56
N ILE A 40 -2.24 1.69 -25.28
CA ILE A 40 -1.06 1.94 -24.43
C ILE A 40 -1.34 1.44 -23.02
N LEU A 41 -2.49 1.78 -22.44
CA LEU A 41 -2.91 1.35 -21.09
C LEU A 41 -2.94 -0.18 -21.00
N LYS A 42 -3.51 -0.85 -21.99
CA LYS A 42 -3.54 -2.32 -22.07
C LYS A 42 -2.14 -2.92 -22.04
N GLN A 43 -1.20 -2.37 -22.82
CA GLN A 43 0.19 -2.84 -22.85
C GLN A 43 0.90 -2.57 -21.51
N CYS A 44 0.74 -1.38 -20.91
CA CYS A 44 1.26 -1.06 -19.58
C CYS A 44 0.77 -2.06 -18.54
N SER A 45 -0.53 -2.34 -18.51
CA SER A 45 -1.16 -3.25 -17.57
C SER A 45 -0.69 -4.69 -17.73
N LEU A 46 -0.55 -5.15 -18.97
CA LEU A 46 -0.05 -6.49 -19.27
C LEU A 46 1.39 -6.67 -18.82
N MET A 47 2.25 -5.70 -19.10
CA MET A 47 3.66 -5.75 -18.74
C MET A 47 3.84 -5.69 -17.22
N PHE A 48 3.17 -4.76 -16.54
CA PHE A 48 3.20 -4.63 -15.10
C PHE A 48 2.76 -5.92 -14.36
N ASN A 49 1.78 -6.64 -14.92
CA ASN A 49 1.26 -7.86 -14.30
C ASN A 49 2.11 -9.10 -14.61
N ARG A 50 2.67 -9.20 -15.83
CA ARG A 50 3.38 -10.40 -16.30
C ARG A 50 4.84 -10.48 -15.85
N GLU A 51 5.53 -9.35 -15.86
CA GLU A 51 6.99 -9.32 -15.67
C GLU A 51 7.38 -9.01 -14.22
N ASN A 52 6.40 -8.91 -13.30
CA ASN A 52 6.66 -8.47 -11.92
C ASN A 52 7.54 -7.21 -11.88
N ILE A 53 7.34 -6.28 -12.82
CA ILE A 53 7.98 -4.98 -12.77
C ILE A 53 7.35 -4.23 -11.61
N TYR A 54 8.04 -4.23 -10.49
CA TYR A 54 7.59 -3.54 -9.28
C TYR A 54 8.01 -2.07 -9.28
N ASP A 55 8.94 -1.69 -10.16
CA ASP A 55 9.36 -0.31 -10.30
C ASP A 55 8.52 0.40 -11.37
N ILE A 56 7.56 1.20 -10.91
CA ILE A 56 6.67 1.97 -11.78
C ILE A 56 7.42 3.04 -12.59
N TYR A 57 8.58 3.49 -12.11
CA TYR A 57 9.41 4.46 -12.83
C TYR A 57 10.16 3.81 -13.98
N GLU A 58 10.62 2.57 -13.82
CA GLU A 58 11.18 1.78 -14.91
C GLU A 58 10.13 1.52 -15.99
N LEU A 59 8.90 1.19 -15.59
CA LEU A 59 7.79 1.04 -16.52
C LEU A 59 7.52 2.33 -17.30
N ALA A 60 7.47 3.47 -16.60
CA ALA A 60 7.27 4.78 -17.23
C ALA A 60 8.36 5.08 -18.25
N LYS A 61 9.64 4.88 -17.91
CA LYS A 61 10.78 5.06 -18.81
C LYS A 61 10.71 4.13 -20.01
N TYR A 62 10.41 2.85 -19.78
CA TYR A 62 10.29 1.88 -20.87
C TYR A 62 9.24 2.30 -21.90
N PHE A 63 8.03 2.66 -21.46
CA PHE A 63 6.97 3.07 -22.39
C PHE A 63 7.24 4.43 -23.01
N SER A 64 7.83 5.38 -22.29
CA SER A 64 8.26 6.65 -22.86
C SER A 64 9.25 6.43 -24.00
N ASN A 65 10.27 5.60 -23.80
CA ASN A 65 11.25 5.26 -24.84
C ASN A 65 10.59 4.53 -26.04
N LYS A 66 9.72 3.55 -25.76
CA LYS A 66 9.02 2.78 -26.80
C LYS A 66 8.21 3.66 -27.73
N TYR A 67 7.58 4.70 -27.21
CA TYR A 67 6.76 5.63 -27.97
C TYR A 67 7.48 6.94 -28.32
N ASN A 68 8.77 7.05 -27.97
CA ASN A 68 9.58 8.27 -28.16
C ASN A 68 8.94 9.50 -27.48
N ALA A 69 8.35 9.31 -26.31
CA ALA A 69 7.76 10.36 -25.50
C ALA A 69 8.78 10.92 -24.48
N ASN A 70 8.52 12.10 -23.94
CA ASN A 70 9.37 12.71 -22.92
C ASN A 70 9.18 12.00 -21.55
N SER A 71 10.17 11.21 -21.15
CA SER A 71 10.10 10.44 -19.90
C SER A 71 9.99 11.30 -18.64
N ASP A 72 10.56 12.50 -18.62
CA ASP A 72 10.53 13.37 -17.46
C ASP A 72 9.10 13.91 -17.24
N VAL A 73 8.40 14.27 -18.31
CA VAL A 73 6.99 14.71 -18.24
C VAL A 73 6.09 13.55 -17.75
N VAL A 74 6.32 12.34 -18.25
CA VAL A 74 5.57 11.14 -17.80
C VAL A 74 5.83 10.86 -16.33
N ILE A 75 7.08 10.96 -15.87
CA ILE A 75 7.46 10.76 -14.48
C ILE A 75 6.87 11.84 -13.58
N ASP A 76 6.87 13.11 -13.99
CA ASP A 76 6.24 14.19 -13.24
C ASP A 76 4.74 13.98 -13.08
N LYS A 77 4.07 13.53 -14.14
CA LYS A 77 2.66 13.16 -14.08
C LYS A 77 2.40 12.03 -13.08
N LEU A 78 3.23 11.01 -13.11
CA LEU A 78 3.20 9.88 -12.19
C LEU A 78 3.38 10.33 -10.74
N ASN A 79 4.38 11.17 -10.47
CA ASN A 79 4.63 11.74 -9.14
C ASN A 79 3.44 12.54 -8.62
N ASN A 80 2.80 13.34 -9.47
CA ASN A 80 1.60 14.09 -9.10
C ASN A 80 0.45 13.17 -8.67
N VAL A 81 0.24 12.05 -9.36
CA VAL A 81 -0.76 11.04 -8.94
C VAL A 81 -0.43 10.46 -7.57
N ILE A 82 0.83 10.13 -7.30
CA ILE A 82 1.26 9.56 -6.01
C ILE A 82 1.14 10.58 -4.87
N LEU A 83 1.50 11.84 -5.12
CA LEU A 83 1.44 12.94 -4.14
C LEU A 83 0.00 13.37 -3.82
N ASP A 84 -0.96 13.17 -4.75
CA ASP A 84 -2.39 13.31 -4.51
C ASP A 84 -3.01 12.04 -3.89
N GLY A 85 -2.22 11.34 -3.10
CA GLY A 85 -2.49 10.01 -2.58
C GLY A 85 -3.63 9.93 -1.56
N LYS A 86 -4.09 11.06 -0.99
CA LYS A 86 -5.19 11.06 -0.01
C LYS A 86 -6.47 10.40 -0.55
N LYS A 87 -6.75 10.54 -1.84
CA LYS A 87 -7.93 9.94 -2.51
C LYS A 87 -7.90 8.42 -2.60
N PHE A 88 -6.75 7.80 -2.35
CA PHE A 88 -6.60 6.35 -2.32
C PHE A 88 -6.68 5.76 -0.91
N LEU A 89 -6.91 6.58 0.12
CA LEU A 89 -7.27 6.05 1.43
C LEU A 89 -8.64 5.37 1.37
N PHE A 90 -8.80 4.29 2.11
CA PHE A 90 -10.14 3.75 2.32
C PHE A 90 -10.97 4.72 3.15
N ASP A 91 -12.26 4.84 2.86
CA ASP A 91 -13.18 5.83 3.44
C ASP A 91 -13.19 5.84 4.99
N TYR A 92 -13.00 4.68 5.60
CA TYR A 92 -12.99 4.53 7.05
C TYR A 92 -11.65 4.91 7.71
N THR A 93 -10.55 5.03 6.94
CA THR A 93 -9.17 5.14 7.47
C THR A 93 -9.03 6.28 8.48
N ILE A 94 -9.43 7.49 8.11
CA ILE A 94 -9.30 8.67 8.97
C ILE A 94 -10.12 8.52 10.25
N ASN A 95 -11.37 8.06 10.14
CA ASN A 95 -12.26 7.87 11.29
C ASN A 95 -11.72 6.80 12.24
N PHE A 96 -11.20 5.70 11.71
CA PHE A 96 -10.58 4.63 12.49
C PHE A 96 -9.37 5.13 13.28
N LEU A 97 -8.43 5.80 12.64
CA LEU A 97 -7.24 6.35 13.30
C LEU A 97 -7.60 7.38 14.37
N ASN A 98 -8.56 8.26 14.11
CA ASN A 98 -9.06 9.23 15.07
C ASN A 98 -9.68 8.56 16.31
N LYS A 99 -10.50 7.52 16.13
CA LYS A 99 -11.09 6.76 17.25
C LYS A 99 -10.01 6.15 18.15
N LEU A 100 -8.94 5.59 17.57
CA LEU A 100 -7.84 5.04 18.35
C LEU A 100 -7.10 6.13 19.13
N LYS A 101 -6.85 7.29 18.53
CA LYS A 101 -6.21 8.45 19.17
C LYS A 101 -7.05 9.00 20.33
N GLN A 102 -8.36 9.13 20.14
CA GLN A 102 -9.29 9.58 21.20
C GLN A 102 -9.25 8.67 22.43
N LYS A 103 -8.99 7.37 22.25
CA LYS A 103 -8.78 6.41 23.34
C LYS A 103 -7.34 6.44 23.90
N SER A 104 -6.52 7.43 23.55
CA SER A 104 -5.12 7.60 23.98
C SER A 104 -4.22 6.40 23.64
N HIS A 105 -4.46 5.74 22.51
CA HIS A 105 -3.61 4.66 22.03
C HIS A 105 -2.42 5.24 21.24
N LYS A 106 -1.28 4.53 21.32
CA LYS A 106 -0.11 4.80 20.49
C LYS A 106 -0.26 4.12 19.14
N LEU A 107 -0.07 4.87 18.08
CA LEU A 107 -0.24 4.39 16.70
C LEU A 107 1.11 4.34 15.98
N TYR A 108 1.44 3.19 15.46
CA TYR A 108 2.65 2.95 14.69
C TYR A 108 2.26 2.44 13.32
N MET A 109 2.73 3.09 12.25
CA MET A 109 2.64 2.51 10.91
C MET A 109 3.75 1.49 10.76
N LEU A 110 3.42 0.27 10.35
CA LEU A 110 4.38 -0.80 10.16
C LEU A 110 4.19 -1.40 8.76
N THR A 111 4.93 -0.92 7.79
CA THR A 111 4.77 -1.32 6.39
C THR A 111 6.05 -1.94 5.83
N TYR A 112 5.87 -3.04 5.11
CA TYR A 112 6.93 -3.75 4.42
C TYR A 112 6.99 -3.36 2.95
N CYS A 113 8.17 -3.00 2.47
CA CYS A 113 8.42 -2.72 1.06
C CYS A 113 9.70 -3.42 0.61
N LYS A 114 9.57 -4.38 -0.27
CA LYS A 114 10.71 -5.15 -0.76
C LYS A 114 11.58 -4.35 -1.73
N GLU A 115 10.95 -3.57 -2.61
CA GLU A 115 11.61 -3.01 -3.81
C GLU A 115 12.11 -1.57 -3.62
N SER A 116 11.27 -0.67 -3.09
CA SER A 116 11.62 0.76 -3.01
C SER A 116 11.07 1.45 -1.76
N LEU A 117 11.94 1.64 -0.78
CA LEU A 117 11.65 2.43 0.41
C LEU A 117 11.28 3.89 0.06
N GLN A 118 11.90 4.44 -0.99
CA GLN A 118 11.62 5.79 -1.45
C GLN A 118 10.19 5.89 -2.01
N PHE A 119 9.77 4.95 -2.84
CA PHE A 119 8.41 4.91 -3.37
C PHE A 119 7.38 4.72 -2.25
N GLN A 120 7.65 3.85 -1.27
CA GLN A 120 6.78 3.67 -0.11
C GLN A 120 6.65 4.96 0.71
N SER A 121 7.76 5.65 0.95
CA SER A 121 7.77 6.94 1.64
C SER A 121 6.96 8.01 0.89
N LEU A 122 7.06 8.04 -0.44
CA LEU A 122 6.31 8.97 -1.28
C LEU A 122 4.79 8.69 -1.20
N LYS A 123 4.36 7.43 -1.25
CA LYS A 123 2.95 7.04 -1.07
C LYS A 123 2.41 7.51 0.29
N ILE A 124 3.17 7.24 1.35
CA ILE A 124 2.78 7.62 2.72
C ILE A 124 2.67 9.16 2.82
N SER A 125 3.64 9.89 2.28
CA SER A 125 3.61 11.36 2.22
C SER A 125 2.38 11.87 1.46
N GLY A 126 2.11 11.31 0.29
CA GLY A 126 0.94 11.64 -0.55
C GLY A 126 -0.40 11.36 0.13
N SER A 127 -0.47 10.31 0.95
CA SER A 127 -1.69 9.95 1.69
C SER A 127 -2.10 10.95 2.76
N LYS A 128 -1.19 11.82 3.22
CA LYS A 128 -1.39 12.86 4.25
C LYS A 128 -1.78 12.33 5.64
N ILE A 129 -1.54 11.05 5.94
CA ILE A 129 -1.84 10.46 7.26
C ILE A 129 -0.62 10.21 8.14
N ALA A 130 0.59 10.50 7.65
CA ALA A 130 1.83 10.26 8.40
C ALA A 130 1.82 10.90 9.80
N ASN A 131 1.29 12.11 9.94
CA ASN A 131 1.18 12.85 11.20
C ASN A 131 0.13 12.27 12.17
N MET A 132 -0.64 11.29 11.76
CA MET A 132 -1.56 10.56 12.63
C MET A 132 -0.87 9.43 13.41
N PHE A 133 0.40 9.17 13.15
CA PHE A 133 1.17 8.11 13.80
C PHE A 133 2.23 8.69 14.73
N ASP A 134 2.51 8.00 15.82
CA ASP A 134 3.60 8.33 16.75
C ASP A 134 4.97 7.98 16.13
N SER A 135 5.03 6.93 15.28
CA SER A 135 6.22 6.58 14.49
C SER A 135 5.85 5.80 13.23
N LEU A 136 6.73 5.85 12.23
CA LEU A 136 6.61 5.14 10.97
C LEU A 136 7.77 4.15 10.85
N PHE A 137 7.45 2.87 10.71
CA PHE A 137 8.40 1.79 10.42
C PHE A 137 8.21 1.35 8.98
N ILE A 138 9.04 1.90 8.09
CA ILE A 138 9.10 1.50 6.67
C ILE A 138 10.30 0.56 6.55
N THR A 139 10.07 -0.70 6.23
CA THR A 139 11.10 -1.72 6.28
C THR A 139 11.20 -2.55 5.01
N SER A 140 12.42 -2.96 4.65
CA SER A 140 12.71 -3.99 3.65
C SER A 140 12.89 -5.39 4.26
N LYS A 141 12.83 -5.49 5.59
CA LYS A 141 12.84 -6.77 6.31
C LYS A 141 11.42 -7.19 6.67
N PRO A 142 11.14 -8.48 6.81
CA PRO A 142 9.87 -8.96 7.34
C PRO A 142 9.48 -8.27 8.65
N LYS A 143 8.21 -7.93 8.83
CA LYS A 143 7.72 -7.17 10.00
C LYS A 143 8.05 -7.84 11.33
N TYR A 144 8.09 -9.17 11.37
CA TYR A 144 8.41 -9.97 12.55
C TYR A 144 9.92 -10.07 12.87
N GLU A 145 10.78 -9.43 12.06
CA GLU A 145 12.24 -9.36 12.28
C GLU A 145 12.71 -8.00 12.82
N LEU A 146 11.78 -7.08 13.05
CA LEU A 146 12.13 -5.77 13.60
C LEU A 146 12.40 -5.85 15.10
N ASP A 147 13.23 -4.93 15.59
CA ASP A 147 13.47 -4.77 17.02
C ASP A 147 12.40 -3.84 17.64
N ILE A 148 11.23 -4.41 17.92
CA ILE A 148 10.09 -3.74 18.55
C ILE A 148 9.47 -4.62 19.62
N ASP A 149 8.74 -4.01 20.57
CA ASP A 149 7.98 -4.77 21.58
C ASP A 149 6.71 -5.36 20.97
N TYR A 150 6.77 -6.62 20.58
CA TYR A 150 5.64 -7.35 20.01
C TYR A 150 4.57 -7.68 21.07
N THR A 151 4.96 -7.96 22.30
CA THR A 151 4.08 -8.56 23.33
C THR A 151 2.97 -7.62 23.79
N ASN A 152 3.19 -6.29 23.77
CA ASN A 152 2.21 -5.27 24.08
C ASN A 152 1.51 -4.67 22.86
N GLY A 153 1.78 -5.25 21.66
CA GLY A 153 1.29 -4.76 20.37
C GLY A 153 0.01 -5.45 19.90
N ILE A 154 -0.89 -4.66 19.33
CA ILE A 154 -2.00 -5.13 18.50
C ILE A 154 -1.60 -4.87 17.05
N PHE A 155 -1.53 -5.91 16.23
CA PHE A 155 -1.09 -5.80 14.83
C PHE A 155 -2.28 -5.95 13.90
N ILE A 156 -2.39 -5.04 12.94
CA ILE A 156 -3.45 -4.99 11.93
C ILE A 156 -2.81 -5.07 10.56
N ASP A 157 -3.13 -6.10 9.79
CA ASP A 157 -2.49 -6.39 8.51
C ASP A 157 -3.46 -7.12 7.57
N ASP A 158 -3.25 -7.04 6.26
CA ASP A 158 -3.99 -7.82 5.26
C ASP A 158 -3.23 -9.09 4.84
N ASN A 159 -1.91 -9.12 5.06
CA ASN A 159 -1.03 -10.18 4.58
C ASN A 159 -0.93 -11.35 5.57
N PRO A 160 -1.46 -12.53 5.22
CA PRO A 160 -1.41 -13.69 6.10
C PRO A 160 0.01 -14.15 6.44
N LYS A 161 0.99 -13.95 5.55
CA LYS A 161 2.39 -14.32 5.81
C LYS A 161 2.99 -13.48 6.95
N ASP A 162 2.73 -12.18 6.95
CA ASP A 162 3.21 -11.29 8.01
C ASP A 162 2.51 -11.61 9.34
N LEU A 163 1.20 -11.87 9.32
CA LEU A 163 0.43 -12.24 10.51
C LEU A 163 0.91 -13.57 11.12
N ILE A 164 1.25 -14.57 10.32
CA ILE A 164 1.82 -15.84 10.79
C ILE A 164 3.19 -15.60 11.46
N GLY A 165 4.05 -14.79 10.82
CA GLY A 165 5.36 -14.45 11.40
C GLY A 165 5.22 -13.67 12.71
N LEU A 166 4.29 -12.73 12.78
CA LEU A 166 3.99 -11.94 13.98
C LEU A 166 3.39 -12.80 15.11
N TYR A 167 2.57 -13.80 14.79
CA TYR A 167 2.01 -14.72 15.80
C TYR A 167 3.09 -15.38 16.66
N ASN A 168 4.19 -15.78 16.06
CA ASN A 168 5.31 -16.42 16.76
C ASN A 168 6.06 -15.46 17.72
N LYS A 169 5.74 -14.16 17.70
CA LYS A 169 6.27 -13.14 18.60
C LYS A 169 5.37 -12.88 19.83
N ASN A 170 4.30 -13.66 19.99
CA ASN A 170 3.32 -13.55 21.06
C ASN A 170 2.74 -12.13 21.23
N PRO A 171 2.17 -11.54 20.17
CA PRO A 171 1.53 -10.24 20.26
C PRO A 171 0.29 -10.31 21.14
N LYS A 172 -0.13 -9.15 21.66
CA LYS A 172 -1.37 -9.05 22.45
C LYS A 172 -2.60 -9.43 21.65
N ASP A 173 -2.65 -9.03 20.36
CA ASP A 173 -3.73 -9.39 19.44
C ASP A 173 -3.25 -9.28 17.99
N LEU A 174 -3.87 -10.08 17.12
CA LEU A 174 -3.69 -10.05 15.68
C LEU A 174 -5.03 -9.83 14.99
N ILE A 175 -5.06 -8.89 14.07
CA ILE A 175 -6.26 -8.52 13.32
C ILE A 175 -5.93 -8.57 11.83
N ARG A 176 -6.68 -9.36 11.10
CA ARG A 176 -6.59 -9.46 9.66
C ARG A 176 -7.66 -8.64 8.97
N ILE A 177 -7.28 -7.84 8.00
CA ILE A 177 -8.21 -7.18 7.08
C ILE A 177 -8.32 -8.03 5.81
N ARG A 178 -9.42 -8.78 5.71
CA ARG A 178 -9.67 -9.73 4.61
C ARG A 178 -10.70 -9.19 3.64
N ARG A 179 -10.25 -8.39 2.67
CA ARG A 179 -11.13 -7.86 1.62
C ARG A 179 -11.26 -8.86 0.47
N PRO A 180 -12.48 -9.05 -0.08
CA PRO A 180 -12.70 -9.97 -1.20
C PRO A 180 -11.85 -9.68 -2.44
N GLU A 181 -11.60 -8.41 -2.72
CA GLU A 181 -10.81 -7.93 -3.86
C GLU A 181 -9.29 -8.05 -3.67
N ASN A 182 -8.84 -8.34 -2.44
CA ASN A 182 -7.42 -8.48 -2.16
C ASN A 182 -6.90 -9.85 -2.62
N LYS A 183 -5.72 -9.87 -3.26
CA LYS A 183 -5.01 -11.10 -3.67
C LYS A 183 -4.79 -12.11 -2.53
N TYR A 184 -4.81 -11.64 -1.28
CA TYR A 184 -4.66 -12.47 -0.09
C TYR A 184 -6.00 -12.99 0.47
N SER A 185 -7.15 -12.57 -0.06
CA SER A 185 -8.47 -12.92 0.48
C SER A 185 -8.74 -14.43 0.49
N VAL A 186 -8.22 -15.16 -0.49
CA VAL A 186 -8.38 -16.60 -0.63
C VAL A 186 -7.42 -17.43 0.23
N LYS A 187 -6.41 -16.80 0.83
CA LYS A 187 -5.44 -17.50 1.68
C LYS A 187 -6.00 -17.69 3.08
N GLU A 188 -6.23 -18.93 3.47
CA GLU A 188 -6.60 -19.27 4.85
C GLU A 188 -5.37 -19.21 5.77
N ILE A 189 -5.60 -18.92 7.04
CA ILE A 189 -4.60 -19.00 8.10
C ILE A 189 -5.08 -20.10 9.04
N GLU A 190 -4.42 -21.25 8.98
CA GLU A 190 -4.76 -22.39 9.80
C GLU A 190 -4.02 -22.38 11.13
N ASN A 191 -4.62 -22.96 12.17
CA ASN A 191 -4.01 -23.19 13.47
C ASN A 191 -3.58 -21.94 14.26
N ILE A 192 -4.06 -20.75 13.88
CA ILE A 192 -3.75 -19.50 14.55
C ILE A 192 -5.04 -18.73 14.87
N LYS A 193 -5.17 -18.26 16.11
CA LYS A 193 -6.29 -17.43 16.51
C LYS A 193 -6.08 -15.98 16.06
N ILE A 194 -6.78 -15.56 15.01
CA ILE A 194 -6.76 -14.21 14.45
C ILE A 194 -8.20 -13.70 14.34
N LYS A 195 -8.42 -12.43 14.67
CA LYS A 195 -9.68 -11.75 14.37
C LYS A 195 -9.67 -11.30 12.92
N GLU A 196 -10.72 -11.61 12.17
CA GLU A 196 -10.84 -11.19 10.78
C GLU A 196 -11.99 -10.18 10.62
N PHE A 197 -11.73 -9.12 9.85
CA PHE A 197 -12.73 -8.12 9.45
C PHE A 197 -12.61 -7.86 7.96
N LYS A 198 -13.73 -7.54 7.32
CA LYS A 198 -13.71 -7.11 5.91
C LYS A 198 -13.09 -5.73 5.74
N ASN A 199 -13.29 -4.87 6.73
CA ASN A 199 -12.71 -3.53 6.76
C ASN A 199 -12.62 -3.01 8.21
N LEU A 200 -11.89 -1.92 8.42
CA LEU A 200 -11.68 -1.34 9.76
C LEU A 200 -12.91 -0.60 10.33
N SER A 201 -13.98 -0.39 9.56
CA SER A 201 -15.21 0.19 10.11
C SER A 201 -15.95 -0.79 11.04
N GLU A 202 -15.70 -2.10 10.89
CA GLU A 202 -16.25 -3.15 11.73
C GLU A 202 -15.52 -3.27 13.08
N PHE A 203 -14.39 -2.58 13.21
CA PHE A 203 -13.58 -2.57 14.44
C PHE A 203 -14.10 -1.51 15.41
N ASN A 204 -14.75 -1.95 16.49
CA ASN A 204 -15.34 -1.10 17.55
C ASN A 204 -14.44 -0.99 18.79
#